data_0f0ad455ac5ec6533a3d1692431f7347
#
_entry.id   0f0ad455ac5ec6533a3d1692431f7347
#
_cell.length_a   1.000
_cell.length_b   1.000
_cell.length_c   1.000
_cell.angle_alpha   90.00
_cell.angle_beta   90.00
_cell.angle_gamma   90.00
#
_symmetry.space_group_name_H-M   'P 1'
#
loop_
_entity.id
_entity.type
_entity.pdbx_description
1 polymer ?
#
loop_
_entity_poly.entity_id
_entity_poly.type
_entity_poly.pdbx_seq_one_letter_code
_entity_poly.pdbx_strand_id
1 'polypeptide(L)'
;MLPKHHKSSFFLEAGLFDNLSHFVELEKRISELPTTVDVGDAFEVFAEAYFFTQKIEQAEEVWPFKSVPSDINEVLSLGTTQKDMGVDGVYHTISDGFNAYQAKFRTNRKPLTWSEISTFMGLTDKVDQRVLFTNSNDITSVINERSDFHCIRGNDLDRLDKNDFDTIVKWLQSGNVEVERKTPLPHQVDAIKDILTALKIENRATALMACGTGKTLVALWVSEQMGCQHILVLLPSLTLVRQTLHEWLKETEWLHLSYLCVCSDPTVAGKELDSIKVNQSDLDFAVTTESNSVNQFLSQSAKSVKIVFSTYQSAHIVAEGMDKDFRFDLCIFDEAHKTSGRVGKKFGFALNDDNLNTRKRLFLTATPRHYNLNKKNKEGDFDLVYSMDNPNVYGRIAHQLSFAVAARKGIICNYKVII
;
A
#
# COMPACT_ATOMS: atom_id res chain seq x y z
N MET A 1 1.15 17.52 -15.23
CA MET A 1 0.62 18.76 -14.58
C MET A 1 1.80 19.51 -13.97
N LEU A 2 1.89 20.84 -14.14
CA LEU A 2 2.99 21.63 -13.59
C LEU A 2 2.80 21.92 -12.10
N PRO A 3 3.89 22.12 -11.34
CA PRO A 3 3.84 22.55 -9.94
C PRO A 3 3.06 23.86 -9.78
N LYS A 4 2.25 23.96 -8.75
CA LYS A 4 1.37 25.12 -8.47
C LYS A 4 1.84 25.97 -7.28
N HIS A 5 2.74 25.47 -6.45
CA HIS A 5 3.29 26.24 -5.34
C HIS A 5 4.14 27.41 -5.86
N HIS A 6 3.88 28.60 -5.35
CA HIS A 6 4.47 29.85 -5.85
C HIS A 6 6.01 29.94 -5.73
N LYS A 7 6.64 29.12 -4.90
CA LYS A 7 8.09 29.04 -4.69
C LYS A 7 8.75 27.87 -5.43
N SER A 8 8.02 27.06 -6.18
CA SER A 8 8.57 25.85 -6.83
C SER A 8 9.75 26.18 -7.73
N SER A 9 9.61 27.15 -8.65
CA SER A 9 10.70 27.56 -9.54
C SER A 9 11.90 28.14 -8.76
N PHE A 10 11.64 28.92 -7.71
CA PHE A 10 12.70 29.50 -6.88
C PHE A 10 13.59 28.42 -6.23
N PHE A 11 13.01 27.42 -5.58
CA PHE A 11 13.77 26.36 -4.93
C PHE A 11 14.41 25.41 -5.92
N LEU A 12 13.79 25.20 -7.08
CA LEU A 12 14.37 24.39 -8.16
C LEU A 12 15.63 25.08 -8.73
N GLU A 13 15.56 26.38 -9.07
CA GLU A 13 16.68 27.16 -9.58
C GLU A 13 17.81 27.33 -8.55
N ALA A 14 17.47 27.37 -7.25
CA ALA A 14 18.43 27.39 -6.17
C ALA A 14 19.16 26.03 -5.95
N GLY A 15 18.79 24.99 -6.68
CA GLY A 15 19.40 23.65 -6.59
C GLY A 15 19.04 22.89 -5.33
N LEU A 16 17.93 23.24 -4.65
CA LEU A 16 17.53 22.58 -3.40
C LEU A 16 17.31 21.07 -3.61
N PHE A 17 16.81 20.68 -4.76
CA PHE A 17 16.47 19.30 -5.12
C PHE A 17 17.53 18.58 -5.97
N ASP A 18 18.68 19.21 -6.24
CA ASP A 18 19.69 18.65 -7.15
C ASP A 18 20.42 17.44 -6.55
N ASN A 19 20.58 16.39 -7.35
CA ASN A 19 21.41 15.22 -7.04
C ASN A 19 21.12 14.59 -5.67
N LEU A 20 19.85 14.50 -5.28
CA LEU A 20 19.41 13.83 -4.06
C LEU A 20 19.37 12.32 -4.26
N SER A 21 19.79 11.59 -3.23
CA SER A 21 19.69 10.12 -3.18
C SER A 21 18.84 9.64 -2.01
N HIS A 22 18.74 10.45 -0.96
CA HIS A 22 18.03 10.14 0.27
C HIS A 22 17.38 11.38 0.87
N PHE A 23 16.26 11.20 1.57
CA PHE A 23 15.54 12.31 2.19
C PHE A 23 16.39 13.11 3.20
N VAL A 24 17.29 12.46 3.93
CA VAL A 24 18.18 13.12 4.89
C VAL A 24 19.00 14.25 4.24
N GLU A 25 19.35 14.13 2.96
CA GLU A 25 20.08 15.17 2.23
C GLU A 25 19.19 16.41 1.98
N LEU A 26 17.94 16.19 1.56
CA LEU A 26 16.96 17.25 1.40
C LEU A 26 16.61 17.89 2.75
N GLU A 27 16.37 17.09 3.78
CA GLU A 27 16.06 17.53 5.13
C GLU A 27 17.16 18.48 5.66
N LYS A 28 18.42 18.12 5.44
CA LYS A 28 19.55 18.98 5.80
C LYS A 28 19.52 20.30 5.04
N ARG A 29 19.37 20.28 3.72
CA ARG A 29 19.31 21.51 2.90
C ARG A 29 18.15 22.42 3.30
N ILE A 30 16.99 21.87 3.57
CA ILE A 30 15.82 22.64 4.07
C ILE A 30 16.14 23.26 5.42
N SER A 31 16.77 22.52 6.34
CA SER A 31 17.10 23.04 7.69
C SER A 31 18.14 24.18 7.68
N GLU A 32 18.93 24.31 6.61
CA GLU A 32 19.96 25.33 6.41
C GLU A 32 19.41 26.60 5.71
N LEU A 33 18.13 26.64 5.32
CA LEU A 33 17.53 27.82 4.70
C LEU A 33 17.46 29.00 5.66
N PRO A 34 17.57 30.26 5.13
CA PRO A 34 17.79 31.44 5.95
C PRO A 34 16.66 31.79 6.93
N THR A 35 15.40 31.51 6.54
CA THR A 35 14.23 31.89 7.33
C THR A 35 13.32 30.70 7.60
N THR A 36 12.55 30.77 8.67
CA THR A 36 11.52 29.75 8.99
C THR A 36 10.41 29.69 7.93
N VAL A 37 10.16 30.80 7.24
CA VAL A 37 9.21 30.85 6.11
C VAL A 37 9.77 30.08 4.92
N ASP A 38 11.05 30.27 4.57
CA ASP A 38 11.67 29.52 3.47
C ASP A 38 11.72 28.01 3.78
N VAL A 39 11.97 27.66 5.04
CA VAL A 39 11.93 26.26 5.51
C VAL A 39 10.53 25.66 5.31
N GLY A 40 9.48 26.40 5.68
CA GLY A 40 8.09 25.99 5.48
C GLY A 40 7.75 25.85 3.99
N ASP A 41 7.97 26.90 3.21
CA ASP A 41 7.68 26.93 1.77
C ASP A 41 8.43 25.80 1.02
N ALA A 42 9.71 25.54 1.36
CA ALA A 42 10.50 24.48 0.75
C ALA A 42 9.91 23.09 1.03
N PHE A 43 9.45 22.88 2.26
CA PHE A 43 8.84 21.61 2.65
C PHE A 43 7.44 21.44 2.04
N GLU A 44 6.67 22.53 1.85
CA GLU A 44 5.39 22.53 1.14
C GLU A 44 5.57 22.21 -0.36
N VAL A 45 6.62 22.76 -1.03
CA VAL A 45 6.98 22.40 -2.40
C VAL A 45 7.31 20.92 -2.52
N PHE A 46 8.06 20.40 -1.56
CA PHE A 46 8.37 18.97 -1.52
C PHE A 46 7.10 18.13 -1.28
N ALA A 47 6.20 18.56 -0.40
CA ALA A 47 4.92 17.88 -0.15
C ALA A 47 4.06 17.83 -1.42
N GLU A 48 3.88 18.95 -2.15
CA GLU A 48 3.16 18.98 -3.42
C GLU A 48 3.74 17.97 -4.42
N ALA A 49 5.08 17.95 -4.56
CA ALA A 49 5.77 17.03 -5.46
C ALA A 49 5.59 15.57 -5.02
N TYR A 50 5.68 15.29 -3.72
CA TYR A 50 5.46 13.98 -3.15
C TYR A 50 4.05 13.47 -3.43
N PHE A 51 3.03 14.26 -3.09
CA PHE A 51 1.63 13.86 -3.30
C PHE A 51 1.33 13.56 -4.77
N PHE A 52 1.92 14.30 -5.69
CA PHE A 52 1.69 14.08 -7.11
C PHE A 52 2.50 12.91 -7.69
N THR A 53 3.72 12.69 -7.23
CA THR A 53 4.62 11.68 -7.82
C THR A 53 4.52 10.32 -7.15
N GLN A 54 4.14 10.26 -5.86
CA GLN A 54 4.05 9.01 -5.11
C GLN A 54 2.62 8.46 -5.17
N LYS A 55 2.44 7.33 -5.87
CA LYS A 55 1.12 6.70 -6.08
C LYS A 55 0.42 6.29 -4.79
N ILE A 56 1.11 6.26 -3.65
CA ILE A 56 0.54 5.91 -2.34
C ILE A 56 -0.63 6.82 -1.97
N GLU A 57 -0.59 8.07 -2.37
CA GLU A 57 -1.65 9.04 -2.06
C GLU A 57 -2.80 9.01 -3.06
N GLN A 58 -2.67 8.27 -4.15
CA GLN A 58 -3.67 8.16 -5.22
C GLN A 58 -4.12 9.54 -5.76
N ALA A 59 -3.25 10.53 -5.68
CA ALA A 59 -3.58 11.89 -6.11
C ALA A 59 -3.61 11.99 -7.63
N GLU A 60 -4.73 12.49 -8.16
CA GLU A 60 -4.89 12.83 -9.58
C GLU A 60 -4.52 14.29 -9.82
N GLU A 61 -4.88 15.16 -8.88
CA GLU A 61 -4.58 16.57 -8.92
C GLU A 61 -4.28 17.10 -7.52
N VAL A 62 -3.22 17.92 -7.40
CA VAL A 62 -2.77 18.51 -6.12
C VAL A 62 -2.80 20.04 -6.23
N TRP A 63 -3.28 20.69 -5.19
CA TRP A 63 -3.32 22.16 -5.07
C TRP A 63 -2.75 22.59 -3.72
N PRO A 64 -1.61 23.31 -3.68
CA PRO A 64 -1.26 24.12 -2.53
C PRO A 64 -2.40 25.07 -2.19
N PHE A 65 -2.60 25.41 -0.93
CA PHE A 65 -3.81 26.09 -0.44
C PHE A 65 -4.21 27.33 -1.26
N LYS A 66 -3.23 28.17 -1.64
CA LYS A 66 -3.47 29.39 -2.44
C LYS A 66 -3.91 29.12 -3.89
N SER A 67 -3.73 27.89 -4.35
CA SER A 67 -4.04 27.46 -5.72
C SER A 67 -5.30 26.57 -5.80
N VAL A 68 -5.97 26.33 -4.67
CA VAL A 68 -7.22 25.56 -4.62
C VAL A 68 -8.30 26.32 -5.40
N PRO A 69 -8.97 25.67 -6.39
CA PRO A 69 -10.09 26.27 -7.11
C PRO A 69 -11.20 26.72 -6.18
N SER A 70 -11.88 27.84 -6.51
CA SER A 70 -12.89 28.45 -5.64
C SER A 70 -14.09 27.53 -5.39
N ASP A 71 -14.50 26.78 -6.39
CA ASP A 71 -15.59 25.80 -6.29
C ASP A 71 -15.26 24.64 -5.35
N ILE A 72 -14.05 24.13 -5.40
CA ILE A 72 -13.55 23.11 -4.47
C ILE A 72 -13.46 23.68 -3.05
N ASN A 73 -12.94 24.88 -2.91
CA ASN A 73 -12.83 25.54 -1.61
C ASN A 73 -14.21 25.78 -0.96
N GLU A 74 -15.23 26.14 -1.74
CA GLU A 74 -16.62 26.29 -1.28
C GLU A 74 -17.21 24.95 -0.83
N VAL A 75 -17.06 23.89 -1.63
CA VAL A 75 -17.55 22.54 -1.31
C VAL A 75 -16.93 22.03 -0.01
N LEU A 76 -15.63 22.18 0.13
CA LEU A 76 -14.89 21.70 1.30
C LEU A 76 -14.98 22.66 2.50
N SER A 77 -15.52 23.88 2.30
CA SER A 77 -15.66 24.92 3.34
C SER A 77 -14.35 25.26 4.06
N LEU A 78 -13.22 25.27 3.36
CA LEU A 78 -11.89 25.51 3.94
C LEU A 78 -11.64 26.97 4.37
N GLY A 79 -12.63 27.84 4.18
CA GLY A 79 -12.56 29.26 4.54
C GLY A 79 -11.96 30.13 3.43
N THR A 80 -12.42 31.39 3.39
CA THR A 80 -12.01 32.39 2.37
C THR A 80 -10.90 33.31 2.86
N THR A 81 -10.45 33.19 4.10
CA THR A 81 -9.45 34.08 4.69
C THR A 81 -8.06 33.68 4.27
N GLN A 82 -7.32 34.64 3.70
CA GLN A 82 -5.89 34.50 3.30
C GLN A 82 -4.91 34.25 4.46
N LYS A 83 -5.39 34.00 5.68
CA LYS A 83 -4.55 33.64 6.81
C LYS A 83 -4.28 32.13 6.76
N ASP A 84 -3.01 31.78 6.85
CA ASP A 84 -2.54 30.43 7.12
C ASP A 84 -3.27 29.88 8.36
N MET A 85 -4.25 29.02 8.09
CA MET A 85 -5.10 28.39 9.11
C MET A 85 -4.71 26.93 9.32
N GLY A 86 -3.51 26.54 8.84
CA GLY A 86 -2.97 25.19 9.03
C GLY A 86 -3.45 24.17 8.01
N VAL A 87 -4.06 24.60 6.89
CA VAL A 87 -4.29 23.76 5.71
C VAL A 87 -3.31 24.21 4.63
N ASP A 88 -2.33 23.38 4.28
CA ASP A 88 -1.28 23.74 3.34
C ASP A 88 -1.64 23.31 1.92
N GLY A 89 -2.64 22.42 1.75
CA GLY A 89 -3.20 22.11 0.45
C GLY A 89 -4.28 21.04 0.48
N VAL A 90 -4.79 20.76 -0.73
CA VAL A 90 -5.83 19.78 -1.02
C VAL A 90 -5.40 18.96 -2.23
N TYR A 91 -5.81 17.73 -2.32
CA TYR A 91 -5.69 16.94 -3.53
C TYR A 91 -6.95 16.14 -3.82
N HIS A 92 -7.23 15.99 -5.12
CA HIS A 92 -8.28 15.12 -5.64
C HIS A 92 -7.70 13.74 -5.88
N THR A 93 -8.41 12.70 -5.46
CA THR A 93 -7.96 11.32 -5.60
C THR A 93 -8.52 10.69 -6.88
N ILE A 94 -7.85 9.65 -7.37
CA ILE A 94 -8.33 8.82 -8.50
C ILE A 94 -9.71 8.19 -8.21
N SER A 95 -10.08 8.07 -6.94
CA SER A 95 -11.40 7.57 -6.49
C SER A 95 -12.47 8.65 -6.35
N ASP A 96 -12.23 9.84 -6.90
CA ASP A 96 -13.16 10.99 -6.90
C ASP A 96 -13.45 11.57 -5.50
N GLY A 97 -12.47 11.45 -4.59
CA GLY A 97 -12.51 12.01 -3.24
C GLY A 97 -11.57 13.20 -3.07
N PHE A 98 -11.77 14.00 -2.02
CA PHE A 98 -10.91 15.12 -1.68
C PHE A 98 -10.24 14.92 -0.33
N ASN A 99 -8.92 15.01 -0.31
CA ASN A 99 -8.11 14.97 0.90
C ASN A 99 -7.43 16.31 1.13
N ALA A 100 -7.30 16.71 2.40
CA ALA A 100 -6.53 17.89 2.77
C ALA A 100 -5.23 17.48 3.45
N TYR A 101 -4.18 18.27 3.26
CA TYR A 101 -2.90 18.01 3.91
C TYR A 101 -2.37 19.22 4.66
N GLN A 102 -1.59 18.94 5.71
CA GLN A 102 -0.77 19.90 6.42
C GLN A 102 0.68 19.44 6.40
N ALA A 103 1.60 20.32 5.96
CA ALA A 103 3.03 20.08 5.90
C ALA A 103 3.72 20.74 7.11
N LYS A 104 4.45 19.95 7.92
CA LYS A 104 5.15 20.45 9.12
C LYS A 104 6.58 19.96 9.16
N PHE A 105 7.53 20.86 8.83
CA PHE A 105 8.94 20.61 9.02
C PHE A 105 9.35 20.83 10.48
N ARG A 106 10.11 19.90 11.03
CA ARG A 106 10.57 19.94 12.41
C ARG A 106 12.09 19.84 12.48
N THR A 107 12.73 20.92 12.89
CA THR A 107 14.19 20.90 13.13
C THR A 107 14.54 19.80 14.14
N ASN A 108 15.49 18.94 13.76
CA ASN A 108 15.88 17.75 14.54
C ASN A 108 14.71 16.77 14.79
N ARG A 109 13.74 16.73 13.90
CA ARG A 109 12.56 15.81 13.95
C ARG A 109 11.82 15.86 15.30
N LYS A 110 11.73 17.04 15.93
CA LYS A 110 11.04 17.20 17.22
C LYS A 110 9.59 16.70 17.13
N PRO A 111 9.05 16.08 18.21
CA PRO A 111 7.67 15.62 18.27
C PRO A 111 6.65 16.73 17.94
N LEU A 112 5.55 16.33 17.30
CA LEU A 112 4.40 17.18 17.06
C LEU A 112 3.36 17.02 18.15
N THR A 113 2.86 18.15 18.65
CA THR A 113 1.84 18.21 19.70
C THR A 113 0.45 18.39 19.09
N TRP A 114 -0.59 18.05 19.89
CA TRP A 114 -1.98 18.27 19.46
C TRP A 114 -2.28 19.73 19.11
N SER A 115 -1.77 20.69 19.88
CA SER A 115 -2.01 22.12 19.61
C SER A 115 -1.53 22.59 18.26
N GLU A 116 -0.53 21.92 17.66
CA GLU A 116 0.04 22.30 16.37
C GLU A 116 -0.78 21.77 15.17
N ILE A 117 -1.62 20.76 15.39
CA ILE A 117 -2.44 20.14 14.34
C ILE A 117 -3.94 20.32 14.57
N SER A 118 -4.36 20.81 15.75
CA SER A 118 -5.77 20.90 16.13
C SER A 118 -6.59 21.81 15.23
N THR A 119 -6.02 22.92 14.75
CA THR A 119 -6.67 23.83 13.80
C THR A 119 -6.92 23.15 12.46
N PHE A 120 -5.92 22.43 11.92
CA PHE A 120 -6.07 21.62 10.72
C PHE A 120 -7.21 20.61 10.87
N MET A 121 -7.24 19.90 11.99
CA MET A 121 -8.28 18.91 12.28
C MET A 121 -9.68 19.51 12.36
N GLY A 122 -9.79 20.75 12.84
CA GLY A 122 -11.08 21.44 13.00
C GLY A 122 -11.60 22.11 11.72
N LEU A 123 -10.71 22.43 10.76
CA LEU A 123 -11.08 23.12 9.52
C LEU A 123 -11.36 22.17 8.34
N THR A 124 -11.03 20.91 8.48
CA THR A 124 -11.08 19.93 7.40
C THR A 124 -12.11 18.82 7.66
N ASP A 125 -13.27 19.18 8.20
CA ASP A 125 -14.35 18.24 8.54
C ASP A 125 -15.11 17.67 7.32
N LYS A 126 -14.96 18.31 6.15
CA LYS A 126 -15.63 17.91 4.91
C LYS A 126 -14.75 17.16 3.92
N VAL A 127 -13.49 16.87 4.26
CA VAL A 127 -12.60 16.07 3.42
C VAL A 127 -12.71 14.59 3.77
N ASP A 128 -12.40 13.72 2.82
CA ASP A 128 -12.44 12.27 3.03
C ASP A 128 -11.31 11.81 3.97
N GLN A 129 -10.11 12.34 3.76
CA GLN A 129 -8.94 12.05 4.61
C GLN A 129 -8.17 13.32 4.93
N ARG A 130 -7.64 13.36 6.13
CA ARG A 130 -6.70 14.37 6.61
C ARG A 130 -5.29 13.77 6.63
N VAL A 131 -4.36 14.42 5.97
CA VAL A 131 -2.99 13.93 5.85
C VAL A 131 -2.02 14.88 6.52
N LEU A 132 -1.29 14.38 7.49
CA LEU A 132 -0.17 15.12 8.06
C LEU A 132 1.12 14.70 7.37
N PHE A 133 1.78 15.64 6.72
CA PHE A 133 3.07 15.44 6.07
C PHE A 133 4.19 16.05 6.93
N THR A 134 5.07 15.24 7.48
CA THR A 134 6.10 15.73 8.41
C THR A 134 7.38 14.91 8.36
N ASN A 135 8.50 15.53 8.67
CA ASN A 135 9.76 14.84 8.90
C ASN A 135 9.90 14.29 10.34
N SER A 136 8.96 14.60 11.26
CA SER A 136 8.94 14.01 12.60
C SER A 136 8.46 12.56 12.57
N ASN A 137 8.98 11.73 13.48
CA ASN A 137 8.49 10.37 13.69
C ASN A 137 7.50 10.28 14.85
N ASP A 138 7.56 11.24 15.77
CA ASP A 138 6.76 11.26 16.99
C ASP A 138 5.61 12.26 16.87
N ILE A 139 4.38 11.75 16.96
CA ILE A 139 3.16 12.54 16.86
C ILE A 139 2.28 12.24 18.07
N THR A 140 1.48 13.22 18.49
CA THR A 140 0.54 13.06 19.60
C THR A 140 -0.36 11.82 19.45
N SER A 141 -0.52 11.06 20.51
CA SER A 141 -1.35 9.84 20.53
C SER A 141 -2.87 10.11 20.39
N VAL A 142 -3.32 11.36 20.51
CA VAL A 142 -4.74 11.76 20.39
C VAL A 142 -5.34 11.37 19.03
N ILE A 143 -4.50 11.21 18.00
CA ILE A 143 -4.94 10.87 16.64
C ILE A 143 -4.96 9.37 16.34
N ASN A 144 -4.49 8.51 17.25
CA ASN A 144 -4.25 7.09 16.98
C ASN A 144 -5.51 6.29 16.62
N GLU A 145 -6.69 6.74 17.05
CA GLU A 145 -7.96 6.04 16.82
C GLU A 145 -8.80 6.63 15.69
N ARG A 146 -8.24 7.60 14.94
CA ARG A 146 -8.98 8.26 13.84
C ARG A 146 -8.81 7.51 12.53
N SER A 147 -9.93 7.12 11.93
CA SER A 147 -9.98 6.46 10.62
C SER A 147 -9.90 7.43 9.43
N ASP A 148 -10.18 8.72 9.68
CA ASP A 148 -10.17 9.81 8.71
C ASP A 148 -8.83 10.58 8.66
N PHE A 149 -7.76 9.96 9.21
CA PHE A 149 -6.45 10.58 9.35
C PHE A 149 -5.34 9.55 9.12
N HIS A 150 -4.34 9.93 8.37
CA HIS A 150 -3.07 9.22 8.29
C HIS A 150 -1.89 10.20 8.23
N CYS A 151 -0.69 9.68 8.36
CA CYS A 151 0.49 10.51 8.50
C CYS A 151 1.67 9.95 7.72
N ILE A 152 2.27 10.82 6.87
CA ILE A 152 3.56 10.58 6.24
C ILE A 152 4.62 11.15 7.16
N ARG A 153 5.48 10.29 7.69
CA ARG A 153 6.48 10.63 8.71
C ARG A 153 7.90 10.60 8.15
N GLY A 154 8.86 11.06 8.93
CA GLY A 154 10.27 11.00 8.58
C GLY A 154 10.74 9.62 8.14
N ASN A 155 10.33 8.56 8.86
CA ASN A 155 10.66 7.17 8.49
C ASN A 155 10.07 6.73 7.15
N ASP A 156 8.97 7.34 6.70
CA ASP A 156 8.37 7.07 5.40
C ASP A 156 9.12 7.80 4.31
N LEU A 157 9.47 9.07 4.58
CA LEU A 157 10.30 9.89 3.69
C LEU A 157 11.72 9.30 3.55
N ASP A 158 12.28 8.70 4.61
CA ASP A 158 13.60 8.04 4.57
C ASP A 158 13.65 6.81 3.63
N ARG A 159 12.50 6.32 3.14
CA ARG A 159 12.41 5.23 2.14
C ARG A 159 12.58 5.70 0.72
N LEU A 160 12.45 7.00 0.48
CA LEU A 160 12.64 7.56 -0.85
C LEU A 160 14.08 7.33 -1.30
N ASP A 161 14.22 6.77 -2.50
CA ASP A 161 15.51 6.52 -3.11
C ASP A 161 15.81 7.52 -4.24
N LYS A 162 16.96 7.35 -4.87
CA LYS A 162 17.39 8.22 -5.97
C LYS A 162 16.35 8.31 -7.10
N ASN A 163 15.69 7.21 -7.46
CA ASN A 163 14.71 7.21 -8.55
C ASN A 163 13.46 8.01 -8.17
N ASP A 164 13.05 7.98 -6.90
CA ASP A 164 11.94 8.80 -6.40
C ASP A 164 12.29 10.29 -6.50
N PHE A 165 13.51 10.69 -6.10
CA PHE A 165 13.98 12.07 -6.22
C PHE A 165 14.17 12.49 -7.68
N ASP A 166 14.70 11.64 -8.54
CA ASP A 166 14.79 11.93 -9.99
C ASP A 166 13.38 12.17 -10.59
N THR A 167 12.37 11.42 -10.16
CA THR A 167 10.97 11.60 -10.57
C THR A 167 10.40 12.92 -10.06
N ILE A 168 10.63 13.26 -8.78
CA ILE A 168 10.24 14.53 -8.16
C ILE A 168 10.84 15.71 -8.92
N VAL A 169 12.16 15.67 -9.21
CA VAL A 169 12.85 16.74 -9.95
C VAL A 169 12.31 16.89 -11.37
N LYS A 170 12.13 15.79 -12.09
CA LYS A 170 11.52 15.82 -13.45
C LYS A 170 10.13 16.44 -13.42
N TRP A 171 9.32 16.08 -12.43
CA TRP A 171 7.99 16.67 -12.28
C TRP A 171 8.07 18.16 -11.96
N LEU A 172 8.92 18.59 -11.03
CA LEU A 172 9.11 20.01 -10.70
C LEU A 172 9.58 20.83 -11.93
N GLN A 173 10.36 20.24 -12.83
CA GLN A 173 10.88 20.89 -14.03
C GLN A 173 9.88 20.96 -15.18
N SER A 174 9.12 19.90 -15.41
CA SER A 174 8.35 19.73 -16.64
C SER A 174 6.90 19.28 -16.43
N GLY A 175 6.50 18.94 -15.22
CA GLY A 175 5.19 18.37 -14.92
C GLY A 175 5.02 16.91 -15.38
N ASN A 176 6.09 16.26 -15.85
CA ASN A 176 6.07 14.88 -16.32
C ASN A 176 6.53 13.92 -15.21
N VAL A 177 5.84 12.79 -15.10
CA VAL A 177 6.24 11.70 -14.21
C VAL A 177 6.71 10.53 -15.07
N GLU A 178 8.00 10.28 -15.04
CA GLU A 178 8.60 9.09 -15.65
C GLU A 178 9.27 8.26 -14.54
N VAL A 179 8.82 7.03 -14.37
CA VAL A 179 9.35 6.11 -13.36
C VAL A 179 10.10 4.99 -14.06
N GLU A 180 11.35 4.79 -13.71
CA GLU A 180 12.10 3.58 -14.07
C GLU A 180 11.56 2.40 -13.26
N ARG A 181 11.08 1.36 -13.96
CA ARG A 181 10.49 0.16 -13.35
C ARG A 181 11.42 -1.03 -13.49
N LYS A 182 11.35 -1.92 -12.52
CA LYS A 182 12.05 -3.19 -12.60
C LYS A 182 11.50 -4.05 -13.72
N THR A 183 12.40 -4.74 -14.42
CA THR A 183 12.04 -5.77 -15.38
C THR A 183 12.20 -7.16 -14.75
N PRO A 184 11.34 -8.13 -15.10
CA PRO A 184 11.44 -9.47 -14.57
C PRO A 184 12.80 -10.13 -14.86
N LEU A 185 13.45 -10.68 -13.85
CA LEU A 185 14.63 -11.49 -13.98
C LEU A 185 14.29 -12.84 -14.65
N PRO A 186 15.26 -13.55 -15.27
CA PRO A 186 14.97 -14.79 -16.01
C PRO A 186 14.15 -15.82 -15.22
N HIS A 187 14.45 -16.05 -13.94
CA HIS A 187 13.69 -16.99 -13.11
C HIS A 187 12.27 -16.50 -12.78
N GLN A 188 12.03 -15.18 -12.79
CA GLN A 188 10.70 -14.58 -12.62
C GLN A 188 9.90 -14.68 -13.91
N VAL A 189 10.54 -14.51 -15.07
CA VAL A 189 9.91 -14.73 -16.38
C VAL A 189 9.41 -16.18 -16.50
N ASP A 190 10.22 -17.16 -16.10
CA ASP A 190 9.82 -18.57 -16.08
C ASP A 190 8.59 -18.78 -15.16
N ALA A 191 8.63 -18.21 -13.94
CA ALA A 191 7.53 -18.32 -12.98
C ALA A 191 6.23 -17.69 -13.52
N ILE A 192 6.29 -16.49 -14.08
CA ILE A 192 5.16 -15.80 -14.68
C ILE A 192 4.53 -16.66 -15.78
N LYS A 193 5.34 -17.16 -16.72
CA LYS A 193 4.89 -18.01 -17.82
C LYS A 193 4.19 -19.27 -17.33
N ASP A 194 4.77 -19.96 -16.36
CA ASP A 194 4.23 -21.21 -15.80
C ASP A 194 2.89 -20.94 -15.09
N ILE A 195 2.80 -19.88 -14.27
CA ILE A 195 1.59 -19.48 -13.57
C ILE A 195 0.48 -19.12 -14.56
N LEU A 196 0.77 -18.28 -15.56
CA LEU A 196 -0.21 -17.89 -16.58
C LEU A 196 -0.72 -19.09 -17.38
N THR A 197 0.18 -20.02 -17.72
CA THR A 197 -0.19 -21.27 -18.41
C THR A 197 -1.13 -22.12 -17.55
N ALA A 198 -0.86 -22.23 -16.25
CA ALA A 198 -1.72 -22.96 -15.33
C ALA A 198 -3.10 -22.29 -15.17
N LEU A 199 -3.11 -20.97 -14.93
CA LEU A 199 -4.35 -20.20 -14.73
C LEU A 199 -5.22 -20.08 -16.00
N LYS A 200 -4.68 -20.30 -17.21
CA LYS A 200 -5.50 -20.42 -18.42
C LYS A 200 -6.38 -21.67 -18.41
N ILE A 201 -5.89 -22.76 -17.82
CA ILE A 201 -6.57 -24.06 -17.81
C ILE A 201 -7.41 -24.24 -16.56
N GLU A 202 -6.87 -23.83 -15.40
CA GLU A 202 -7.45 -24.05 -14.07
C GLU A 202 -7.79 -22.72 -13.39
N ASN A 203 -8.66 -22.77 -12.38
CA ASN A 203 -9.02 -21.57 -11.61
C ASN A 203 -8.13 -21.35 -10.39
N ARG A 204 -7.25 -22.29 -10.09
CA ARG A 204 -6.35 -22.27 -8.94
C ARG A 204 -4.97 -22.72 -9.34
N ALA A 205 -3.93 -22.02 -8.88
CA ALA A 205 -2.54 -22.41 -9.13
C ALA A 205 -1.67 -22.04 -7.93
N THR A 206 -0.68 -22.88 -7.64
CA THR A 206 0.32 -22.64 -6.58
C THR A 206 1.69 -22.43 -7.19
N ALA A 207 2.41 -21.41 -6.76
CA ALA A 207 3.82 -21.20 -7.08
C ALA A 207 4.66 -21.31 -5.79
N LEU A 208 5.56 -22.26 -5.78
CA LEU A 208 6.52 -22.49 -4.69
C LEU A 208 7.83 -21.77 -5.03
N MET A 209 8.07 -20.64 -4.39
CA MET A 209 9.24 -19.81 -4.65
C MET A 209 9.95 -19.45 -3.35
N ALA A 210 11.26 -19.63 -3.30
CA ALA A 210 12.07 -19.29 -2.12
C ALA A 210 11.90 -17.81 -1.71
N CYS A 211 12.12 -17.50 -0.43
CA CYS A 211 12.16 -16.11 0.02
C CYS A 211 13.30 -15.37 -0.70
N GLY A 212 13.09 -14.09 -1.01
CA GLY A 212 14.07 -13.28 -1.74
C GLY A 212 14.10 -13.46 -3.25
N THR A 213 13.24 -14.32 -3.85
CA THR A 213 13.17 -14.52 -5.30
C THR A 213 12.18 -13.58 -6.00
N GLY A 214 11.55 -12.63 -5.26
CA GLY A 214 10.64 -11.62 -5.79
C GLY A 214 9.22 -12.11 -6.07
N LYS A 215 8.66 -12.99 -5.23
CA LYS A 215 7.28 -13.47 -5.30
C LYS A 215 6.26 -12.32 -5.46
N THR A 216 6.45 -11.25 -4.71
CA THR A 216 5.58 -10.07 -4.69
C THR A 216 5.45 -9.43 -6.07
N LEU A 217 6.57 -9.25 -6.77
CA LEU A 217 6.59 -8.69 -8.13
C LEU A 217 6.09 -9.69 -9.17
N VAL A 218 6.37 -10.99 -9.01
CA VAL A 218 5.80 -12.02 -9.88
C VAL A 218 4.27 -11.97 -9.83
N ALA A 219 3.68 -11.78 -8.63
CA ALA A 219 2.23 -11.63 -8.49
C ALA A 219 1.69 -10.38 -9.21
N LEU A 220 2.39 -9.25 -9.11
CA LEU A 220 2.05 -8.02 -9.83
C LEU A 220 2.04 -8.26 -11.34
N TRP A 221 3.17 -8.73 -11.90
CA TRP A 221 3.31 -8.96 -13.34
C TRP A 221 2.35 -10.02 -13.90
N VAL A 222 2.01 -11.04 -13.11
CA VAL A 222 0.93 -11.99 -13.46
C VAL A 222 -0.41 -11.26 -13.57
N SER A 223 -0.72 -10.39 -12.62
CA SER A 223 -1.98 -9.62 -12.61
C SER A 223 -2.08 -8.68 -13.82
N GLU A 224 -0.98 -8.01 -14.16
CA GLU A 224 -0.88 -7.12 -15.32
C GLU A 224 -1.04 -7.89 -16.63
N GLN A 225 -0.29 -8.98 -16.82
CA GLN A 225 -0.37 -9.80 -18.05
C GLN A 225 -1.70 -10.55 -18.20
N MET A 226 -2.44 -10.78 -17.12
CA MET A 226 -3.82 -11.27 -17.19
C MET A 226 -4.84 -10.19 -17.55
N GLY A 227 -4.46 -8.91 -17.54
CA GLY A 227 -5.38 -7.79 -17.76
C GLY A 227 -6.45 -7.66 -16.66
N CYS A 228 -6.10 -7.97 -15.41
CA CYS A 228 -7.03 -7.91 -14.30
C CYS A 228 -7.49 -6.47 -14.04
N GLN A 229 -8.79 -6.29 -13.77
CA GLN A 229 -9.39 -5.02 -13.39
C GLN A 229 -9.70 -4.96 -11.89
N HIS A 230 -10.03 -6.11 -11.27
CA HIS A 230 -10.34 -6.21 -9.85
C HIS A 230 -9.50 -7.31 -9.21
N ILE A 231 -8.63 -6.91 -8.30
CA ILE A 231 -7.64 -7.79 -7.68
C ILE A 231 -7.81 -7.74 -6.16
N LEU A 232 -7.77 -8.91 -5.52
CA LEU A 232 -7.67 -9.03 -4.07
C LEU A 232 -6.31 -9.64 -3.71
N VAL A 233 -5.57 -8.97 -2.84
CA VAL A 233 -4.28 -9.46 -2.31
C VAL A 233 -4.42 -9.73 -0.82
N LEU A 234 -4.28 -10.99 -0.43
CA LEU A 234 -4.40 -11.45 0.94
C LEU A 234 -3.02 -11.73 1.54
N LEU A 235 -2.75 -11.12 2.68
CA LEU A 235 -1.46 -11.16 3.37
C LEU A 235 -1.63 -11.52 4.85
N PRO A 236 -0.62 -12.10 5.51
CA PRO A 236 -0.76 -12.54 6.90
C PRO A 236 -0.65 -11.43 7.94
N SER A 237 -0.15 -10.24 7.59
CA SER A 237 0.05 -9.14 8.54
C SER A 237 -0.01 -7.77 7.86
N LEU A 238 -0.31 -6.73 8.64
CA LEU A 238 -0.33 -5.34 8.20
C LEU A 238 1.04 -4.85 7.70
N THR A 239 2.13 -5.32 8.31
CA THR A 239 3.49 -5.02 7.84
C THR A 239 3.73 -5.54 6.41
N LEU A 240 3.24 -6.74 6.09
CA LEU A 240 3.34 -7.28 4.73
C LEU A 240 2.39 -6.58 3.76
N VAL A 241 1.20 -6.16 4.22
CA VAL A 241 0.31 -5.29 3.42
C VAL A 241 1.06 -4.03 3.01
N ARG A 242 1.67 -3.32 3.96
CA ARG A 242 2.45 -2.11 3.70
C ARG A 242 3.57 -2.36 2.71
N GLN A 243 4.39 -3.38 2.94
CA GLN A 243 5.51 -3.71 2.07
C GLN A 243 5.06 -4.03 0.63
N THR A 244 4.03 -4.88 0.48
CA THR A 244 3.49 -5.27 -0.82
C THR A 244 2.86 -4.10 -1.55
N LEU A 245 2.09 -3.27 -0.84
CA LEU A 245 1.47 -2.06 -1.39
C LEU A 245 2.52 -1.13 -1.99
N HIS A 246 3.55 -0.75 -1.22
CA HIS A 246 4.61 0.13 -1.71
C HIS A 246 5.35 -0.46 -2.91
N GLU A 247 5.70 -1.74 -2.86
CA GLU A 247 6.40 -2.40 -3.96
C GLU A 247 5.54 -2.45 -5.23
N TRP A 248 4.25 -2.74 -5.10
CA TRP A 248 3.33 -2.75 -6.23
C TRP A 248 3.10 -1.36 -6.83
N LEU A 249 2.88 -0.35 -6.00
CA LEU A 249 2.66 1.03 -6.47
C LEU A 249 3.89 1.60 -7.18
N LYS A 250 5.08 1.25 -6.71
CA LYS A 250 6.34 1.68 -7.34
C LYS A 250 6.58 1.02 -8.69
N GLU A 251 6.27 -0.27 -8.82
CA GLU A 251 6.68 -1.10 -9.96
C GLU A 251 5.56 -1.34 -10.99
N THR A 252 4.31 -0.97 -10.69
CA THR A 252 3.19 -1.23 -11.60
C THR A 252 3.22 -0.40 -12.88
N GLU A 253 2.82 -1.01 -14.00
CA GLU A 253 2.61 -0.33 -15.29
C GLU A 253 1.27 0.40 -15.40
N TRP A 254 0.32 0.11 -14.49
CA TRP A 254 -0.97 0.79 -14.52
C TRP A 254 -0.84 2.28 -14.21
N LEU A 255 -1.29 3.10 -15.16
CA LEU A 255 -1.31 4.56 -15.00
C LEU A 255 -2.44 5.01 -14.06
N HIS A 256 -3.61 4.37 -14.19
CA HIS A 256 -4.77 4.63 -13.35
C HIS A 256 -5.03 3.39 -12.50
N LEU A 257 -4.68 3.48 -11.25
CA LEU A 257 -4.81 2.45 -10.23
C LEU A 257 -5.42 3.07 -8.99
N SER A 258 -6.47 2.46 -8.46
CA SER A 258 -6.99 2.76 -7.14
C SER A 258 -6.84 1.55 -6.23
N TYR A 259 -6.61 1.78 -4.94
CA TYR A 259 -6.48 0.72 -3.97
C TYR A 259 -7.23 1.03 -2.67
N LEU A 260 -7.59 -0.04 -1.96
CA LEU A 260 -8.17 0.01 -0.62
C LEU A 260 -7.44 -1.00 0.27
N CYS A 261 -7.06 -0.57 1.48
CA CYS A 261 -6.50 -1.47 2.50
C CYS A 261 -7.55 -1.82 3.53
N VAL A 262 -7.82 -3.13 3.70
CA VAL A 262 -8.81 -3.66 4.64
C VAL A 262 -8.11 -4.47 5.72
N CYS A 263 -7.99 -3.91 6.91
CA CYS A 263 -7.27 -4.51 8.01
C CYS A 263 -8.05 -4.32 9.30
N SER A 264 -8.36 -5.39 10.03
CA SER A 264 -8.96 -5.30 11.35
C SER A 264 -7.94 -4.78 12.37
N ASP A 265 -8.46 -4.00 13.33
CA ASP A 265 -7.68 -3.44 14.43
C ASP A 265 -6.92 -4.54 15.19
N PRO A 266 -5.59 -4.45 15.32
CA PRO A 266 -4.80 -5.41 16.10
C PRO A 266 -5.14 -5.42 17.59
N THR A 267 -5.88 -4.44 18.11
CA THR A 267 -6.29 -4.39 19.53
C THR A 267 -7.30 -5.46 19.90
N VAL A 268 -8.02 -6.05 18.93
CA VAL A 268 -9.06 -7.07 19.16
C VAL A 268 -8.52 -8.50 19.17
N ALA A 269 -7.35 -8.76 18.62
CA ALA A 269 -6.75 -10.09 18.58
C ALA A 269 -5.88 -10.35 19.82
N GLY A 270 -6.49 -10.83 20.89
CA GLY A 270 -5.78 -11.31 22.08
C GLY A 270 -4.84 -12.48 21.77
N LYS A 271 -3.60 -12.39 22.29
CA LYS A 271 -2.66 -13.52 22.52
C LYS A 271 -1.93 -14.15 21.33
N GLU A 272 -1.51 -13.43 20.33
CA GLU A 272 -0.36 -13.89 19.54
C GLU A 272 0.87 -13.05 19.87
N LEU A 273 1.91 -13.72 20.39
CA LEU A 273 3.11 -13.15 21.01
C LEU A 273 4.06 -12.38 20.06
N ASP A 274 3.77 -12.32 18.76
CA ASP A 274 4.67 -11.78 17.75
C ASP A 274 4.09 -10.60 16.93
N SER A 275 2.94 -10.02 17.31
CA SER A 275 2.40 -8.87 16.62
C SER A 275 2.83 -7.58 17.30
N ILE A 276 3.74 -6.84 16.69
CA ILE A 276 3.97 -5.42 17.01
C ILE A 276 2.63 -4.70 16.77
N LYS A 277 2.09 -4.04 17.79
CA LYS A 277 0.89 -3.21 17.65
C LYS A 277 1.25 -2.03 16.74
N VAL A 278 0.69 -2.02 15.54
CA VAL A 278 0.78 -0.90 14.61
C VAL A 278 -0.53 -0.14 14.72
N ASN A 279 -0.50 1.12 15.15
CA ASN A 279 -1.69 1.97 15.13
C ASN A 279 -1.97 2.42 13.69
N GLN A 280 -3.24 2.75 13.38
CA GLN A 280 -3.59 3.31 12.06
C GLN A 280 -2.79 4.57 11.74
N SER A 281 -2.60 5.43 12.75
CA SER A 281 -1.76 6.62 12.63
C SER A 281 -0.28 6.35 12.31
N ASP A 282 0.20 5.10 12.47
CA ASP A 282 1.58 4.71 12.14
C ASP A 282 1.73 4.31 10.66
N LEU A 283 0.64 4.34 9.90
CA LEU A 283 0.62 4.04 8.48
C LEU A 283 0.65 5.32 7.67
N ASP A 284 1.34 5.26 6.56
CA ASP A 284 1.38 6.28 5.53
C ASP A 284 0.30 6.10 4.45
N PHE A 285 -0.75 5.35 4.77
CA PHE A 285 -1.94 5.13 3.93
C PHE A 285 -3.16 4.84 4.80
N ALA A 286 -4.34 5.13 4.25
CA ALA A 286 -5.60 4.87 4.92
C ALA A 286 -5.93 3.37 4.95
N VAL A 287 -6.51 2.92 6.08
CA VAL A 287 -7.05 1.56 6.24
C VAL A 287 -8.50 1.64 6.71
N THR A 288 -9.30 0.66 6.31
CA THR A 288 -10.68 0.53 6.76
C THR A 288 -10.95 -0.81 7.43
N THR A 289 -11.91 -0.81 8.35
CA THR A 289 -12.50 -1.99 8.96
C THR A 289 -13.98 -2.14 8.62
N GLU A 290 -14.49 -1.27 7.72
CA GLU A 290 -15.90 -1.13 7.41
C GLU A 290 -16.24 -1.78 6.07
N SER A 291 -17.20 -2.71 6.05
CA SER A 291 -17.67 -3.35 4.81
C SER A 291 -18.35 -2.37 3.85
N ASN A 292 -18.97 -1.30 4.37
CA ASN A 292 -19.55 -0.24 3.55
C ASN A 292 -18.49 0.50 2.72
N SER A 293 -17.30 0.76 3.28
CA SER A 293 -16.19 1.37 2.55
C SER A 293 -15.71 0.45 1.40
N VAL A 294 -15.70 -0.86 1.63
CA VAL A 294 -15.39 -1.84 0.59
C VAL A 294 -16.44 -1.80 -0.53
N ASN A 295 -17.74 -1.81 -0.17
CA ASN A 295 -18.82 -1.73 -1.14
C ASN A 295 -18.75 -0.45 -1.99
N GLN A 296 -18.58 0.70 -1.34
CA GLN A 296 -18.42 1.99 -2.01
C GLN A 296 -17.22 1.98 -2.96
N PHE A 297 -16.07 1.48 -2.53
CA PHE A 297 -14.88 1.39 -3.37
C PHE A 297 -15.10 0.47 -4.59
N LEU A 298 -15.69 -0.69 -4.41
CA LEU A 298 -15.90 -1.66 -5.49
C LEU A 298 -16.98 -1.21 -6.48
N SER A 299 -18.04 -0.53 -6.02
CA SER A 299 -19.16 -0.07 -6.84
C SER A 299 -18.87 1.21 -7.64
N GLN A 300 -17.87 2.00 -7.25
CA GLN A 300 -17.47 3.19 -8.02
C GLN A 300 -17.13 2.81 -9.46
N SER A 301 -17.70 3.52 -10.43
CA SER A 301 -17.41 3.35 -11.86
C SER A 301 -16.10 4.07 -12.21
N ALA A 302 -14.97 3.51 -11.85
CA ALA A 302 -13.67 4.07 -12.21
C ALA A 302 -13.09 3.34 -13.43
N LYS A 303 -12.46 4.08 -14.34
CA LYS A 303 -11.65 3.53 -15.44
C LYS A 303 -10.29 2.99 -14.94
N SER A 304 -10.13 2.81 -13.65
CA SER A 304 -8.90 2.39 -12.98
C SER A 304 -8.95 0.92 -12.60
N VAL A 305 -7.79 0.28 -12.58
CA VAL A 305 -7.63 -1.03 -11.94
C VAL A 305 -7.86 -0.85 -10.43
N LYS A 306 -8.69 -1.71 -9.84
CA LYS A 306 -9.00 -1.69 -8.41
C LYS A 306 -8.31 -2.84 -7.69
N ILE A 307 -7.54 -2.51 -6.66
CA ILE A 307 -6.85 -3.49 -5.83
C ILE A 307 -7.32 -3.37 -4.38
N VAL A 308 -7.76 -4.46 -3.81
CA VAL A 308 -8.01 -4.56 -2.38
C VAL A 308 -6.84 -5.32 -1.75
N PHE A 309 -6.09 -4.67 -0.87
CA PHE A 309 -5.11 -5.32 -0.01
C PHE A 309 -5.77 -5.62 1.33
N SER A 310 -5.72 -6.87 1.77
CA SER A 310 -6.35 -7.25 3.03
C SER A 310 -5.50 -8.24 3.82
N THR A 311 -5.61 -8.19 5.13
CA THR A 311 -5.11 -9.30 5.94
C THR A 311 -6.04 -10.51 5.81
N TYR A 312 -5.51 -11.72 5.99
CA TYR A 312 -6.35 -12.93 6.01
C TYR A 312 -7.49 -12.84 7.04
N GLN A 313 -7.25 -12.20 8.18
CA GLN A 313 -8.23 -12.03 9.24
C GLN A 313 -9.40 -11.13 8.82
N SER A 314 -9.14 -10.17 7.93
CA SER A 314 -10.13 -9.18 7.47
C SER A 314 -10.82 -9.58 6.15
N ALA A 315 -10.49 -10.74 5.60
CA ALA A 315 -11.09 -11.19 4.34
C ALA A 315 -12.64 -11.30 4.40
N HIS A 316 -13.21 -11.53 5.59
CA HIS A 316 -14.67 -11.54 5.79
C HIS A 316 -15.29 -10.15 5.58
N ILE A 317 -14.59 -9.07 6.00
CA ILE A 317 -15.05 -7.68 5.78
C ILE A 317 -15.10 -7.37 4.28
N VAL A 318 -14.09 -7.86 3.53
CA VAL A 318 -14.10 -7.72 2.06
C VAL A 318 -15.30 -8.45 1.47
N ALA A 319 -15.56 -9.69 1.89
CA ALA A 319 -16.69 -10.47 1.41
C ALA A 319 -18.05 -9.84 1.75
N GLU A 320 -18.21 -9.29 2.96
CA GLU A 320 -19.42 -8.58 3.39
C GLU A 320 -19.70 -7.31 2.58
N GLY A 321 -18.62 -6.63 2.11
CA GLY A 321 -18.73 -5.43 1.29
C GLY A 321 -18.93 -5.71 -0.20
N MET A 322 -18.83 -6.96 -0.65
CA MET A 322 -19.05 -7.31 -2.05
C MET A 322 -20.54 -7.40 -2.37
N ASP A 323 -20.94 -6.84 -3.51
CA ASP A 323 -22.24 -7.13 -4.08
C ASP A 323 -22.31 -8.59 -4.53
N LYS A 324 -23.52 -9.17 -4.55
CA LYS A 324 -23.72 -10.59 -4.88
C LYS A 324 -23.19 -10.98 -6.26
N ASP A 325 -23.27 -10.07 -7.22
CA ASP A 325 -22.82 -10.30 -8.59
C ASP A 325 -21.37 -9.86 -8.82
N PHE A 326 -20.75 -9.21 -7.83
CA PHE A 326 -19.36 -8.79 -7.94
C PHE A 326 -18.40 -9.98 -7.85
N ARG A 327 -17.34 -9.92 -8.66
CA ARG A 327 -16.35 -10.98 -8.73
C ARG A 327 -14.96 -10.41 -8.97
N PHE A 328 -13.99 -10.75 -8.11
CA PHE A 328 -12.60 -10.45 -8.39
C PHE A 328 -12.06 -11.27 -9.55
N ASP A 329 -11.24 -10.68 -10.42
CA ASP A 329 -10.57 -11.38 -11.51
C ASP A 329 -9.50 -12.32 -10.97
N LEU A 330 -8.74 -11.85 -9.99
CA LEU A 330 -7.66 -12.60 -9.34
C LEU A 330 -7.64 -12.34 -7.84
N CYS A 331 -7.59 -13.43 -7.06
CA CYS A 331 -7.26 -13.39 -5.63
C CYS A 331 -5.88 -14.00 -5.41
N ILE A 332 -4.97 -13.23 -4.83
CA ILE A 332 -3.60 -13.64 -4.55
C ILE A 332 -3.47 -13.92 -3.05
N PHE A 333 -2.93 -15.08 -2.73
CA PHE A 333 -2.66 -15.52 -1.37
C PHE A 333 -1.14 -15.52 -1.15
N ASP A 334 -0.61 -14.45 -0.57
CA ASP A 334 0.81 -14.41 -0.24
C ASP A 334 1.07 -15.10 1.11
N GLU A 335 2.22 -15.78 1.22
CA GLU A 335 2.53 -16.69 2.31
C GLU A 335 1.38 -17.69 2.58
N ALA A 336 0.86 -18.28 1.51
CA ALA A 336 -0.33 -19.13 1.48
C ALA A 336 -0.29 -20.30 2.48
N HIS A 337 0.89 -20.72 2.93
CA HIS A 337 1.05 -21.75 3.97
C HIS A 337 0.36 -21.38 5.30
N LYS A 338 0.09 -20.09 5.55
CA LYS A 338 -0.65 -19.61 6.73
C LYS A 338 -2.14 -19.99 6.69
N THR A 339 -2.70 -20.23 5.49
CA THR A 339 -4.11 -20.62 5.32
C THR A 339 -4.35 -22.11 5.59
N SER A 340 -3.28 -22.92 5.63
CA SER A 340 -3.38 -24.35 5.88
C SER A 340 -3.63 -24.68 7.36
N GLY A 341 -4.24 -25.82 7.63
CA GLY A 341 -4.62 -26.28 8.97
C GLY A 341 -6.12 -26.50 9.13
N ARG A 342 -6.65 -26.52 10.36
CA ARG A 342 -8.07 -26.80 10.62
C ARG A 342 -9.01 -25.86 9.89
N VAL A 343 -10.05 -26.42 9.27
CA VAL A 343 -11.16 -25.67 8.65
C VAL A 343 -11.86 -24.83 9.75
N GLY A 344 -12.35 -23.64 9.38
CA GLY A 344 -12.99 -22.70 10.31
C GLY A 344 -12.03 -21.70 10.97
N LYS A 345 -10.72 -21.80 10.74
CA LYS A 345 -9.80 -20.72 11.13
C LYS A 345 -9.98 -19.50 10.20
N LYS A 346 -9.87 -18.31 10.78
CA LYS A 346 -10.00 -17.03 10.05
C LYS A 346 -9.13 -16.94 8.79
N PHE A 347 -7.92 -17.50 8.83
CA PHE A 347 -6.99 -17.50 7.70
C PHE A 347 -7.43 -18.37 6.51
N GLY A 348 -8.27 -19.39 6.75
CA GLY A 348 -8.84 -20.24 5.69
C GLY A 348 -10.14 -19.73 5.08
N PHE A 349 -10.70 -18.61 5.56
CA PHE A 349 -12.00 -18.09 5.12
C PHE A 349 -12.09 -17.92 3.61
N ALA A 350 -11.11 -17.27 3.00
CA ALA A 350 -11.08 -16.94 1.57
C ALA A 350 -10.77 -18.13 0.64
N LEU A 351 -10.44 -19.31 1.19
CA LEU A 351 -10.22 -20.54 0.40
C LEU A 351 -11.53 -21.07 -0.18
N ASN A 352 -12.65 -20.82 0.50
CA ASN A 352 -13.98 -21.28 0.08
C ASN A 352 -14.57 -20.30 -0.96
N ASP A 353 -15.06 -20.85 -2.08
CA ASP A 353 -15.71 -20.09 -3.14
C ASP A 353 -17.05 -19.49 -2.70
N ASP A 354 -17.75 -20.10 -1.74
CA ASP A 354 -19.00 -19.58 -1.18
C ASP A 354 -18.77 -18.31 -0.32
N ASN A 355 -17.59 -18.17 0.27
CA ASN A 355 -17.25 -17.03 1.09
C ASN A 355 -16.74 -15.83 0.29
N LEU A 356 -16.05 -16.10 -0.83
CA LEU A 356 -15.41 -15.05 -1.62
C LEU A 356 -15.47 -15.39 -3.11
N ASN A 357 -16.27 -14.64 -3.85
CA ASN A 357 -16.45 -14.83 -5.29
C ASN A 357 -15.24 -14.31 -6.06
N THR A 358 -14.48 -15.20 -6.69
CA THR A 358 -13.29 -14.86 -7.48
C THR A 358 -13.13 -15.79 -8.67
N ARG A 359 -12.64 -15.28 -9.78
CA ARG A 359 -12.40 -16.03 -11.02
C ARG A 359 -11.22 -16.98 -10.89
N LYS A 360 -10.12 -16.44 -10.40
CA LYS A 360 -8.83 -17.15 -10.30
C LYS A 360 -8.22 -16.94 -8.91
N ARG A 361 -7.48 -17.96 -8.44
CA ARG A 361 -6.71 -17.88 -7.20
C ARG A 361 -5.26 -18.27 -7.45
N LEU A 362 -4.35 -17.42 -7.01
CA LEU A 362 -2.90 -17.66 -7.05
C LEU A 362 -2.36 -17.78 -5.63
N PHE A 363 -1.75 -18.91 -5.33
CA PHE A 363 -1.14 -19.18 -4.03
C PHE A 363 0.38 -19.11 -4.12
N LEU A 364 0.98 -18.23 -3.34
CA LEU A 364 2.43 -18.01 -3.30
C LEU A 364 2.99 -18.39 -1.93
N THR A 365 4.01 -19.21 -1.90
CA THR A 365 4.73 -19.55 -0.67
C THR A 365 6.12 -20.09 -0.95
N ALA A 366 7.02 -19.94 0.01
CA ALA A 366 8.33 -20.61 0.01
C ALA A 366 8.28 -22.01 0.68
N THR A 367 7.35 -22.21 1.60
CA THR A 367 7.30 -23.34 2.53
C THR A 367 5.89 -23.95 2.57
N PRO A 368 5.55 -24.85 1.61
CA PRO A 368 4.24 -25.48 1.62
C PRO A 368 4.06 -26.33 2.89
N ARG A 369 2.85 -26.33 3.43
CA ARG A 369 2.49 -27.14 4.61
C ARG A 369 1.54 -28.25 4.21
N HIS A 370 1.96 -29.48 4.53
CA HIS A 370 1.20 -30.68 4.30
C HIS A 370 0.71 -31.25 5.64
N TYR A 371 -0.55 -31.64 5.69
CA TYR A 371 -1.16 -32.21 6.88
C TYR A 371 -1.69 -33.60 6.57
N ASN A 372 -1.52 -34.54 7.53
CA ASN A 372 -2.09 -35.85 7.41
C ASN A 372 -3.62 -35.79 7.62
N LEU A 373 -4.37 -35.98 6.54
CA LEU A 373 -5.84 -35.91 6.51
C LEU A 373 -6.53 -37.05 7.27
N ASN A 374 -5.77 -38.08 7.69
CA ASN A 374 -6.30 -39.28 8.37
C ASN A 374 -6.31 -39.16 9.89
N LYS A 375 -6.02 -37.98 10.46
CA LYS A 375 -6.02 -37.78 11.89
C LYS A 375 -7.44 -37.54 12.39
N LYS A 376 -7.91 -38.43 13.27
CA LYS A 376 -9.20 -38.30 13.93
C LYS A 376 -9.08 -37.39 15.15
N ASN A 377 -10.14 -36.62 15.42
CA ASN A 377 -10.30 -35.84 16.65
C ASN A 377 -10.53 -36.77 17.87
N LYS A 378 -10.63 -36.20 19.07
CA LYS A 378 -10.88 -36.97 20.30
C LYS A 378 -12.26 -37.69 20.31
N GLU A 379 -13.16 -37.26 19.43
CA GLU A 379 -14.53 -37.81 19.28
C GLU A 379 -14.64 -38.87 18.20
N GLY A 380 -13.51 -39.14 17.48
CA GLY A 380 -13.44 -40.18 16.46
C GLY A 380 -13.73 -39.70 15.03
N ASP A 381 -14.11 -38.44 14.83
CA ASP A 381 -14.38 -37.83 13.54
C ASP A 381 -13.09 -37.33 12.87
N PHE A 382 -13.05 -37.31 11.56
CA PHE A 382 -11.94 -36.75 10.83
C PHE A 382 -11.90 -35.21 10.97
N ASP A 383 -10.78 -34.67 11.44
CA ASP A 383 -10.55 -33.22 11.40
C ASP A 383 -10.53 -32.75 9.94
N LEU A 384 -11.46 -31.89 9.57
CA LEU A 384 -11.41 -31.19 8.29
C LEU A 384 -10.22 -30.22 8.27
N VAL A 385 -9.22 -30.52 7.46
CA VAL A 385 -7.95 -29.77 7.40
C VAL A 385 -7.66 -29.34 5.98
N TYR A 386 -7.32 -28.06 5.79
CA TYR A 386 -6.73 -27.59 4.54
C TYR A 386 -5.24 -27.99 4.50
N SER A 387 -4.87 -28.81 3.54
CA SER A 387 -3.50 -29.22 3.26
C SER A 387 -3.07 -28.75 1.89
N MET A 388 -1.87 -28.22 1.75
CA MET A 388 -1.42 -27.59 0.48
C MET A 388 -1.15 -28.60 -0.65
N ASP A 389 -1.17 -29.89 -0.37
CA ASP A 389 -1.16 -30.96 -1.37
C ASP A 389 -2.54 -31.29 -1.93
N ASN A 390 -3.61 -30.67 -1.42
CA ASN A 390 -4.97 -30.83 -1.97
C ASN A 390 -5.18 -29.91 -3.19
N PRO A 391 -5.20 -30.44 -4.43
CA PRO A 391 -5.32 -29.63 -5.63
C PRO A 391 -6.70 -28.98 -5.79
N ASN A 392 -7.74 -29.49 -5.13
CA ASN A 392 -9.07 -28.87 -5.17
C ASN A 392 -9.10 -27.56 -4.38
N VAL A 393 -8.20 -27.39 -3.41
CA VAL A 393 -8.12 -26.16 -2.57
C VAL A 393 -7.07 -25.20 -3.10
N TYR A 394 -5.86 -25.69 -3.38
CA TYR A 394 -4.72 -24.86 -3.74
C TYR A 394 -4.34 -24.92 -5.24
N GLY A 395 -5.03 -25.71 -6.04
CA GLY A 395 -4.65 -25.96 -7.42
C GLY A 395 -3.38 -26.81 -7.54
N ARG A 396 -2.92 -27.01 -8.75
CA ARG A 396 -1.63 -27.67 -9.00
C ARG A 396 -0.46 -26.73 -8.70
N ILE A 397 0.71 -27.32 -8.43
CA ILE A 397 1.97 -26.59 -8.40
C ILE A 397 2.32 -26.21 -9.85
N ALA A 398 2.14 -24.94 -10.18
CA ALA A 398 2.45 -24.40 -11.51
C ALA A 398 3.95 -24.14 -11.68
N HIS A 399 4.60 -23.61 -10.64
CA HIS A 399 6.02 -23.29 -10.67
C HIS A 399 6.69 -23.68 -9.36
N GLN A 400 7.96 -24.14 -9.44
CA GLN A 400 8.75 -24.50 -8.26
C GLN A 400 10.18 -24.02 -8.37
N LEU A 401 10.59 -23.12 -7.46
CA LEU A 401 11.96 -22.65 -7.28
C LEU A 401 12.35 -22.79 -5.81
N SER A 402 12.98 -23.94 -5.47
CA SER A 402 13.40 -24.23 -4.10
C SER A 402 14.59 -23.38 -3.67
N PHE A 403 14.81 -23.23 -2.35
CA PHE A 403 15.98 -22.55 -1.79
C PHE A 403 17.30 -23.11 -2.33
N ALA A 404 17.44 -24.43 -2.40
CA ALA A 404 18.66 -25.08 -2.89
C ALA A 404 18.93 -24.75 -4.37
N VAL A 405 17.90 -24.69 -5.20
CA VAL A 405 18.04 -24.33 -6.62
C VAL A 405 18.34 -22.84 -6.77
N ALA A 406 17.64 -21.98 -6.02
CA ALA A 406 17.85 -20.53 -6.06
C ALA A 406 19.26 -20.14 -5.60
N ALA A 407 19.77 -20.75 -4.54
CA ALA A 407 21.15 -20.53 -4.07
C ALA A 407 22.19 -21.01 -5.09
N ARG A 408 22.03 -22.22 -5.66
CA ARG A 408 22.93 -22.73 -6.71
C ARG A 408 22.97 -21.86 -7.96
N LYS A 409 21.86 -21.24 -8.31
CA LYS A 409 21.76 -20.29 -9.44
C LYS A 409 22.25 -18.88 -9.10
N GLY A 410 22.70 -18.63 -7.86
CA GLY A 410 23.14 -17.31 -7.40
C GLY A 410 22.01 -16.27 -7.30
N ILE A 411 20.75 -16.71 -7.29
CA ILE A 411 19.56 -15.81 -7.17
C ILE A 411 19.43 -15.28 -5.75
N ILE A 412 19.78 -16.11 -4.77
CA ILE A 412 19.80 -15.75 -3.35
C ILE A 412 21.16 -16.12 -2.75
N CYS A 413 21.53 -15.50 -1.63
CA CYS A 413 22.75 -15.82 -0.91
C CYS A 413 22.76 -17.27 -0.44
N ASN A 414 23.97 -17.87 -0.35
CA ASN A 414 24.13 -19.17 0.26
C ASN A 414 23.76 -19.12 1.75
N TYR A 415 23.10 -20.14 2.24
CA TYR A 415 22.70 -20.29 3.63
C TYR A 415 23.31 -21.52 4.27
N LYS A 416 23.56 -21.45 5.58
CA LYS A 416 23.94 -22.61 6.40
C LYS A 416 22.80 -22.95 7.35
N VAL A 417 22.36 -24.16 7.38
CA VAL A 417 21.46 -24.67 8.41
C VAL A 417 22.31 -25.08 9.61
N ILE A 418 22.17 -24.40 10.72
CA ILE A 418 22.75 -24.81 12.00
C ILE A 418 21.66 -25.63 12.70
N ILE A 419 21.96 -26.91 12.90
CA ILE A 419 21.08 -27.88 13.58
C ILE A 419 21.49 -27.97 15.05
#